data_16deaaadd877a2aec91b56d5a14a82ad
#
_entry.id   16deaaadd877a2aec91b56d5a14a82ad
#
_cell.length_a   1.000
_cell.length_b   1.000
_cell.length_c   1.000
_cell.angle_alpha   90.00
_cell.angle_beta   90.00
_cell.angle_gamma   90.00
#
_symmetry.space_group_name_H-M   'P 1'
#
loop_
_entity.id
_entity.type
_entity.pdbx_description
1 polymer ?
#
loop_
_entity_poly.entity_id
_entity_poly.type
_entity_poly.pdbx_seq_one_letter_code
_entity_poly.pdbx_strand_id
1 'polypeptide(L)'
;DVLVAPTSPSTAFKFGEKMDDPLAMYMNDIATIPANLAGVPAMSIPAGLSDDGLPVGFQFIAPQQRDEVMYKPAAALEAALEDSWNGPIWNDLKTPWLDGLGK
;
A
#
# COMPACT_ATOMS: atom_id res chain seq x y z
N ASP A 1 -17.14 -6.65 9.69
CA ASP A 1 -16.84 -5.31 9.19
C ASP A 1 -15.36 -5.00 9.34
N VAL A 2 -14.83 -4.16 8.47
CA VAL A 2 -13.44 -3.71 8.48
C VAL A 2 -13.38 -2.19 8.40
N LEU A 3 -12.30 -1.63 8.92
CA LEU A 3 -11.94 -0.23 8.68
C LEU A 3 -11.04 -0.16 7.45
N VAL A 4 -11.09 0.94 6.73
CA VAL A 4 -10.26 1.17 5.55
C VAL A 4 -9.54 2.51 5.66
N ALA A 5 -8.34 2.58 5.10
CA ALA A 5 -7.54 3.81 5.12
C ALA A 5 -6.46 3.72 4.04
N PRO A 6 -5.89 4.85 3.62
CA PRO A 6 -4.64 4.80 2.86
C PRO A 6 -3.56 4.11 3.71
N THR A 7 -2.66 3.37 3.08
CA THR A 7 -1.57 2.72 3.81
C THR A 7 -0.49 3.72 4.19
N SER A 8 -0.20 4.67 3.30
CA SER A 8 0.82 5.69 3.50
C SER A 8 0.34 7.00 2.88
N PRO A 9 0.76 8.16 3.41
CA PRO A 9 0.40 9.46 2.84
C PRO A 9 1.06 9.75 1.50
N SER A 10 2.10 8.99 1.13
CA SER A 10 2.81 9.18 -0.13
C SER A 10 3.24 7.85 -0.71
N THR A 11 3.62 7.86 -1.99
CA THR A 11 4.28 6.73 -2.64
C THR A 11 5.74 6.61 -2.17
N ALA A 12 6.43 5.57 -2.65
CA ALA A 12 7.84 5.37 -2.32
C ALA A 12 8.66 6.60 -2.72
N PHE A 13 9.64 6.96 -1.89
CA PHE A 13 10.58 8.03 -2.15
C PHE A 13 11.98 7.47 -2.41
N LYS A 14 12.84 8.29 -2.99
CA LYS A 14 14.21 7.86 -3.32
C LYS A 14 15.04 7.67 -2.04
N PHE A 15 16.02 6.79 -2.12
CA PHE A 15 16.97 6.59 -1.03
C PHE A 15 17.61 7.92 -0.64
N GLY A 16 17.60 8.24 0.65
CA GLY A 16 18.20 9.46 1.19
C GLY A 16 17.35 10.73 1.06
N GLU A 17 16.23 10.68 0.32
CA GLU A 17 15.43 11.87 0.03
C GLU A 17 14.85 12.54 1.27
N LYS A 18 14.52 11.75 2.31
CA LYS A 18 13.89 12.26 3.54
C LYS A 18 14.79 12.15 4.78
N MET A 19 16.07 11.91 4.59
CA MET A 19 16.99 11.71 5.72
C MET A 19 17.24 12.98 6.53
N ASP A 20 17.12 14.17 5.92
CA ASP A 20 17.36 15.45 6.58
C ASP A 20 16.15 15.98 7.35
N ASP A 21 14.99 15.33 7.21
CA ASP A 21 13.76 15.73 7.89
C ASP A 21 13.15 14.54 8.61
N PRO A 22 13.49 14.32 9.91
CA PRO A 22 12.94 13.21 10.67
C PRO A 22 11.41 13.21 10.75
N LEU A 23 10.77 14.39 10.78
CA LEU A 23 9.31 14.48 10.83
C LEU A 23 8.68 13.96 9.55
N ALA A 24 9.22 14.33 8.39
CA ALA A 24 8.73 13.82 7.10
C ALA A 24 8.85 12.30 7.02
N MET A 25 9.93 11.73 7.56
CA MET A 25 10.13 10.30 7.62
C MET A 25 9.08 9.62 8.51
N TYR A 26 8.81 10.17 9.69
CA TYR A 26 7.79 9.63 10.60
C TYR A 26 6.39 9.73 10.03
N MET A 27 6.08 10.78 9.29
CA MET A 27 4.76 10.98 8.70
C MET A 27 4.38 9.89 7.70
N ASN A 28 5.35 9.18 7.13
CA ASN A 28 5.06 8.07 6.23
C ASN A 28 4.38 6.91 6.94
N ASP A 29 4.54 6.79 8.25
CA ASP A 29 3.98 5.69 9.05
C ASP A 29 2.68 6.06 9.75
N ILE A 30 2.20 7.29 9.57
CA ILE A 30 1.06 7.81 10.35
C ILE A 30 -0.21 6.97 10.20
N ALA A 31 -0.41 6.34 9.04
CA ALA A 31 -1.61 5.56 8.79
C ALA A 31 -1.49 4.11 9.28
N THR A 32 -0.28 3.61 9.54
CA THR A 32 -0.04 2.23 9.99
C THR A 32 0.21 2.12 11.49
N ILE A 33 0.63 3.20 12.13
CA ILE A 33 0.88 3.23 13.57
C ILE A 33 -0.36 2.86 14.41
N PRO A 34 -1.57 3.36 14.10
CA PRO A 34 -2.75 3.02 14.90
C PRO A 34 -3.01 1.53 15.02
N ALA A 35 -2.87 0.75 13.94
CA ALA A 35 -3.06 -0.70 13.99
C ALA A 35 -1.99 -1.38 14.87
N ASN A 36 -0.74 -0.92 14.78
CA ASN A 36 0.34 -1.43 15.61
C ASN A 36 0.11 -1.15 17.10
N LEU A 37 -0.29 0.06 17.44
CA LEU A 37 -0.52 0.44 18.84
C LEU A 37 -1.76 -0.22 19.42
N ALA A 38 -2.81 -0.38 18.61
CA ALA A 38 -4.05 -1.04 19.05
C ALA A 38 -3.92 -2.56 19.14
N GLY A 39 -2.91 -3.14 18.49
CA GLY A 39 -2.72 -4.58 18.47
C GLY A 39 -3.76 -5.30 17.60
N VAL A 40 -4.21 -4.68 16.54
CA VAL A 40 -5.20 -5.26 15.61
C VAL A 40 -4.54 -5.61 14.29
N PRO A 41 -5.08 -6.62 13.57
CA PRO A 41 -4.53 -6.99 12.26
C PRO A 41 -4.83 -5.94 11.22
N ALA A 42 -3.89 -5.75 10.31
CA ALA A 42 -4.03 -4.87 9.17
C ALA A 42 -3.31 -5.45 7.98
N MET A 43 -3.77 -5.12 6.78
CA MET A 43 -3.11 -5.50 5.53
C MET A 43 -3.22 -4.38 4.51
N SER A 44 -2.31 -4.37 3.56
CA SER A 44 -2.32 -3.42 2.45
C SER A 44 -2.35 -4.18 1.14
N ILE A 45 -3.13 -3.67 0.18
CA ILE A 45 -3.09 -4.17 -1.19
C ILE A 45 -2.81 -3.02 -2.14
N PRO A 46 -2.22 -3.28 -3.30
CA PRO A 46 -2.09 -2.24 -4.34
C PRO A 46 -3.47 -1.80 -4.80
N ALA A 47 -3.72 -0.49 -4.81
CA ALA A 47 -5.02 0.08 -5.17
C ALA A 47 -4.97 0.98 -6.38
N GLY A 48 -3.79 1.28 -6.90
CA GLY A 48 -3.61 2.14 -8.05
C GLY A 48 -2.17 2.54 -8.22
N LEU A 49 -1.94 3.38 -9.21
CA LEU A 49 -0.62 3.96 -9.47
C LEU A 49 -0.70 5.47 -9.37
N SER A 50 0.35 6.08 -8.86
CA SER A 50 0.52 7.52 -8.90
C SER A 50 0.83 7.98 -10.32
N ASP A 51 0.82 9.31 -10.55
CA ASP A 51 1.18 9.88 -11.84
C ASP A 51 2.60 9.47 -12.28
N ASP A 52 3.48 9.21 -11.31
CA ASP A 52 4.84 8.74 -11.56
C ASP A 52 4.93 7.24 -11.87
N GLY A 53 3.81 6.52 -11.79
CA GLY A 53 3.77 5.08 -12.03
C GLY A 53 4.19 4.23 -10.85
N LEU A 54 4.16 4.79 -9.63
CA LEU A 54 4.47 4.07 -8.40
C LEU A 54 3.20 3.54 -7.73
N PRO A 55 3.26 2.38 -7.06
CA PRO A 55 2.07 1.79 -6.45
C PRO A 55 1.57 2.59 -5.26
N VAL A 56 0.24 2.65 -5.13
CA VAL A 56 -0.48 3.24 -4.00
C VAL A 56 -1.14 2.13 -3.21
N GLY A 57 -0.98 2.13 -1.89
CA GLY A 57 -1.54 1.11 -1.02
C GLY A 57 -2.91 1.50 -0.46
N PHE A 58 -3.76 0.50 -0.30
CA PHE A 58 -5.05 0.61 0.38
C PHE A 58 -5.06 -0.33 1.57
N GLN A 59 -5.35 0.20 2.76
CA GLN A 59 -5.25 -0.56 4.00
C GLN A 59 -6.61 -1.03 4.50
N PHE A 60 -6.66 -2.31 4.91
CA PHE A 60 -7.78 -2.89 5.66
C PHE A 60 -7.34 -3.15 7.09
N ILE A 61 -8.21 -2.85 8.05
CA ILE A 61 -7.97 -3.07 9.47
C ILE A 61 -9.14 -3.89 10.00
N ALA A 62 -8.85 -5.00 10.67
CA ALA A 62 -9.85 -5.93 11.19
C ALA A 62 -9.87 -5.91 12.73
N PRO A 63 -10.93 -6.49 13.35
CA PRO A 63 -10.95 -6.66 14.80
C PRO A 63 -9.79 -7.55 15.28
N GLN A 64 -9.41 -7.39 16.53
CA GLN A 64 -8.31 -8.12 17.15
C GLN A 64 -8.48 -9.64 16.95
N GLN A 65 -7.40 -10.29 16.48
CA GLN A 65 -7.31 -11.73 16.22
C GLN A 65 -8.32 -12.24 15.15
N ARG A 66 -8.83 -11.33 14.32
CA ARG A 66 -9.78 -11.66 13.26
C ARG A 66 -9.22 -11.33 11.88
N ASP A 67 -8.00 -11.78 11.62
CA ASP A 67 -7.29 -11.55 10.35
C ASP A 67 -8.11 -12.00 9.13
N GLU A 68 -8.86 -13.10 9.27
CA GLU A 68 -9.65 -13.66 8.19
C GLU A 68 -10.74 -12.72 7.65
N VAL A 69 -11.18 -11.79 8.47
CA VAL A 69 -12.22 -10.82 8.10
C VAL A 69 -11.75 -9.87 7.00
N MET A 70 -10.43 -9.66 6.86
CA MET A 70 -9.85 -8.77 5.85
C MET A 70 -9.75 -9.40 4.48
N TYR A 71 -9.55 -10.70 4.39
CA TYR A 71 -9.20 -11.36 3.12
C TYR A 71 -10.33 -11.32 2.10
N LYS A 72 -11.56 -11.43 2.53
CA LYS A 72 -12.72 -11.40 1.62
C LYS A 72 -12.88 -10.03 0.95
N PRO A 73 -12.98 -8.91 1.70
CA PRO A 73 -13.08 -7.61 1.07
C PRO A 73 -11.82 -7.23 0.29
N ALA A 74 -10.64 -7.63 0.75
CA ALA A 74 -9.39 -7.38 0.02
C ALA A 74 -9.36 -8.10 -1.33
N ALA A 75 -9.76 -9.37 -1.36
CA ALA A 75 -9.86 -10.14 -2.61
C ALA A 75 -10.89 -9.55 -3.56
N ALA A 76 -12.04 -9.08 -3.03
CA ALA A 76 -13.07 -8.45 -3.84
C ALA A 76 -12.58 -7.15 -4.47
N LEU A 77 -11.87 -6.32 -3.72
CA LEU A 77 -11.29 -5.08 -4.24
C LEU A 77 -10.21 -5.38 -5.29
N GLU A 78 -9.33 -6.33 -5.01
CA GLU A 78 -8.29 -6.74 -5.95
C GLU A 78 -8.88 -7.19 -7.29
N ALA A 79 -9.91 -8.03 -7.26
CA ALA A 79 -10.59 -8.51 -8.46
C ALA A 79 -11.23 -7.35 -9.24
N ALA A 80 -11.90 -6.43 -8.55
CA ALA A 80 -12.52 -5.26 -9.19
C ALA A 80 -11.49 -4.35 -9.85
N LEU A 81 -10.33 -4.18 -9.21
CA LEU A 81 -9.24 -3.35 -9.76
C LEU A 81 -8.57 -4.02 -10.95
N GLU A 82 -8.38 -5.34 -10.92
CA GLU A 82 -7.83 -6.08 -12.06
C GLU A 82 -8.72 -5.97 -13.31
N ASP A 83 -10.04 -6.00 -13.13
CA ASP A 83 -10.99 -5.76 -14.23
C ASP A 83 -10.79 -4.38 -14.83
N SER A 84 -10.57 -3.35 -13.99
CA SER A 84 -10.36 -1.98 -14.44
C SER A 84 -9.04 -1.80 -15.20
N TRP A 85 -8.03 -2.60 -14.88
CA TRP A 85 -6.69 -2.48 -15.47
C TRP A 85 -6.39 -3.52 -16.57
N ASN A 86 -7.36 -4.36 -16.91
CA ASN A 86 -7.17 -5.47 -17.84
C ASN A 86 -6.07 -6.44 -17.37
N GLY A 87 -6.02 -6.70 -16.06
CA GLY A 87 -5.08 -7.63 -15.46
C GLY A 87 -4.43 -7.10 -14.19
N PRO A 88 -3.45 -7.81 -13.65
CA PRO A 88 -2.77 -7.40 -12.44
C PRO A 88 -2.06 -6.06 -12.58
N ILE A 89 -2.14 -5.24 -11.54
CA ILE A 89 -1.55 -3.89 -11.52
C ILE A 89 -0.05 -3.88 -11.81
N TRP A 90 0.66 -4.93 -11.45
CA TRP A 90 2.12 -5.01 -11.69
C TRP A 90 2.50 -5.04 -13.17
N ASN A 91 1.56 -5.33 -14.06
CA ASN A 91 1.83 -5.26 -15.49
C ASN A 91 2.12 -3.82 -15.95
N ASP A 92 1.55 -2.84 -15.25
CA ASP A 92 1.70 -1.43 -15.57
C ASP A 92 2.70 -0.70 -14.66
N LEU A 93 3.28 -1.42 -13.70
CA LEU A 93 4.28 -0.84 -12.81
C LEU A 93 5.53 -0.43 -13.59
N LYS A 94 5.90 0.81 -13.42
CA LYS A 94 7.18 1.31 -13.95
C LYS A 94 8.29 0.85 -13.01
N THR A 95 9.17 0.04 -13.55
CA THR A 95 10.29 -0.52 -12.79
C THR A 95 11.63 -0.15 -13.40
N PRO A 96 11.95 1.16 -13.45
CA PRO A 96 13.18 1.60 -14.14
C PRO A 96 14.46 0.99 -13.54
N TRP A 97 14.42 0.61 -12.27
CA TRP A 97 15.54 -0.09 -11.64
C TRP A 97 15.71 -1.52 -12.18
N LEU A 98 14.63 -2.18 -12.54
CA LEU A 98 14.70 -3.52 -13.15
C LEU A 98 15.22 -3.45 -14.57
N ASP A 99 14.81 -2.42 -15.31
CA ASP A 99 15.30 -2.20 -16.68
C ASP A 99 16.83 -2.00 -16.70
N GLY A 100 17.37 -1.36 -15.66
CA GLY A 100 18.80 -1.19 -15.48
C GLY A 100 19.54 -2.48 -15.08
N LEU A 101 18.85 -3.38 -14.35
CA LEU A 101 19.43 -4.64 -13.88
C LEU A 101 19.42 -5.75 -14.94
N GLY A 102 18.57 -5.64 -15.93
CA GLY A 102 18.43 -6.63 -16.99
C GLY A 102 19.45 -6.49 -18.12
N LYS A 103 20.41 -5.60 -17.98
CA LYS A 103 21.40 -5.31 -19.02
C LYS A 103 22.77 -5.88 -18.69
#